data_3f0953175d69358a22ddb58ad40afe3d
#
_entry.id   3f0953175d69358a22ddb58ad40afe3d
#
_cell.length_a   1.000
_cell.length_b   1.000
_cell.length_c   1.000
_cell.angle_alpha   90.00
_cell.angle_beta   90.00
_cell.angle_gamma   90.00
#
_symmetry.space_group_name_H-M   'P 1'
#
loop_
_entity.id
_entity.type
_entity.pdbx_description
1 polymer ?
#
loop_
_entity_poly.entity_id
_entity_poly.type
_entity_poly.pdbx_seq_one_letter_code
_entity_poly.pdbx_strand_id
1 'polypeptide(L)'
;MTPNPRPIPRFIADATQEGIPSGRFSERLTAAFREACETIAELPTGAAVPDEIDWFPERAWGGRVWVPCSVKTESEEGTLELFGHVSYVLPPEGEPSDFEAKADFTDVLAADNPDWRIDINDDVIGRWRGENGRAGAVTLVWGRPLVRGAVAATAELEAETVDQEVVSQDRFTLIALDALEGYGDEIFMEVKLWSRRAQLLASESLYT
;
A
#
# COMPACT_ATOMS: atom_id res chain seq x y z
N MET A 1 27.00 17.04 19.78
CA MET A 1 26.40 16.95 18.42
C MET A 1 24.97 17.40 18.54
N THR A 2 24.56 18.48 17.87
CA THR A 2 23.17 18.90 17.80
C THR A 2 22.47 17.90 16.87
N PRO A 3 21.35 17.28 17.27
CA PRO A 3 20.63 16.39 16.40
C PRO A 3 20.23 17.15 15.14
N ASN A 4 20.53 16.55 13.99
CA ASN A 4 20.11 17.10 12.71
C ASN A 4 18.57 17.20 12.73
N PRO A 5 17.97 18.38 12.48
CA PRO A 5 16.52 18.48 12.50
C PRO A 5 15.96 17.54 11.42
N ARG A 6 15.07 16.64 11.83
CA ARG A 6 14.32 15.78 10.90
C ARG A 6 13.70 16.67 9.83
N PRO A 7 13.86 16.34 8.54
CA PRO A 7 13.13 17.04 7.52
C PRO A 7 11.63 16.90 7.79
N ILE A 8 10.96 18.03 7.97
CA ILE A 8 9.50 18.05 8.07
C ILE A 8 8.96 17.73 6.69
N PRO A 9 8.12 16.70 6.52
CA PRO A 9 7.49 16.40 5.24
C PRO A 9 6.81 17.65 4.68
N ARG A 10 7.13 18.01 3.44
CA ARG A 10 6.50 19.14 2.76
C ARG A 10 5.34 18.60 1.93
N PHE A 11 4.14 18.70 2.47
CA PHE A 11 2.94 18.32 1.73
C PHE A 11 2.53 19.45 0.79
N ILE A 12 2.43 19.12 -0.49
CA ILE A 12 1.75 19.99 -1.44
C ILE A 12 0.25 19.78 -1.22
N ALA A 13 -0.44 20.82 -0.84
CA ALA A 13 -1.78 20.76 -0.27
C ALA A 13 -2.91 20.41 -1.26
N ASP A 14 -2.63 20.30 -2.53
CA ASP A 14 -3.62 19.95 -3.53
C ASP A 14 -3.52 18.45 -3.82
N ALA A 15 -4.37 17.68 -3.12
CA ALA A 15 -4.66 16.33 -3.56
C ALA A 15 -5.18 16.41 -5.00
N THR A 16 -4.37 16.00 -5.96
CA THR A 16 -4.90 15.58 -7.23
C THR A 16 -5.92 14.50 -6.88
N GLN A 17 -7.17 14.71 -7.24
CA GLN A 17 -8.18 13.68 -7.17
C GLN A 17 -7.84 12.66 -8.28
N GLU A 18 -6.76 11.92 -8.10
CA GLU A 18 -6.48 10.75 -8.90
C GLU A 18 -7.54 9.74 -8.52
N GLY A 19 -8.42 9.52 -9.49
CA GLY A 19 -9.69 8.92 -9.22
C GLY A 19 -9.54 7.46 -8.84
N ILE A 20 -10.30 7.04 -7.86
CA ILE A 20 -10.64 5.63 -7.71
C ILE A 20 -11.08 5.12 -9.08
N PRO A 21 -10.52 4.00 -9.57
CA PRO A 21 -10.84 3.46 -10.88
C PRO A 21 -12.35 3.36 -11.11
N SER A 22 -12.83 3.81 -12.26
CA SER A 22 -14.27 3.81 -12.58
C SER A 22 -14.55 3.28 -13.98
N GLY A 23 -15.78 2.81 -14.20
CA GLY A 23 -16.24 2.31 -15.50
C GLY A 23 -15.54 1.02 -15.95
N ARG A 24 -15.40 0.82 -17.28
CA ARG A 24 -14.80 -0.40 -17.87
C ARG A 24 -13.39 -0.71 -17.39
N PHE A 25 -12.65 0.30 -17.01
CA PHE A 25 -11.31 0.14 -16.46
C PHE A 25 -11.37 -0.53 -15.08
N SER A 26 -12.28 -0.09 -14.21
CA SER A 26 -12.54 -0.72 -12.92
C SER A 26 -12.96 -2.18 -13.07
N GLU A 27 -13.77 -2.51 -14.07
CA GLU A 27 -14.17 -3.89 -14.35
C GLU A 27 -12.97 -4.80 -14.68
N ARG A 28 -11.99 -4.27 -15.44
CA ARG A 28 -10.76 -5.02 -15.77
C ARG A 28 -9.88 -5.25 -14.55
N LEU A 29 -9.72 -4.24 -13.69
CA LEU A 29 -8.97 -4.37 -12.44
C LEU A 29 -9.65 -5.40 -11.52
N THR A 30 -10.97 -5.30 -11.36
CA THR A 30 -11.75 -6.25 -10.57
C THR A 30 -11.61 -7.68 -11.06
N ALA A 31 -11.69 -7.89 -12.38
CA ALA A 31 -11.52 -9.22 -12.97
C ALA A 31 -10.12 -9.80 -12.70
N ALA A 32 -9.08 -8.99 -12.87
CA ALA A 32 -7.70 -9.41 -12.62
C ALA A 32 -7.46 -9.75 -11.13
N PHE A 33 -7.98 -8.94 -10.21
CA PHE A 33 -7.86 -9.21 -8.78
C PHE A 33 -8.63 -10.48 -8.37
N ARG A 34 -9.84 -10.69 -8.90
CA ARG A 34 -10.61 -11.93 -8.65
C ARG A 34 -9.87 -13.17 -9.13
N GLU A 35 -9.31 -13.14 -10.33
CA GLU A 35 -8.49 -14.23 -10.86
C GLU A 35 -7.27 -14.50 -9.95
N ALA A 36 -6.61 -13.46 -9.45
CA ALA A 36 -5.51 -13.63 -8.51
C ALA A 36 -5.98 -14.28 -7.19
N CYS A 37 -7.14 -13.90 -6.65
CA CYS A 37 -7.69 -14.50 -5.44
C CYS A 37 -7.99 -16.00 -5.62
N GLU A 38 -8.38 -16.45 -6.81
CA GLU A 38 -8.60 -17.87 -7.11
C GLU A 38 -7.32 -18.71 -7.03
N THR A 39 -6.15 -18.06 -7.06
CA THR A 39 -4.83 -18.73 -6.99
C THR A 39 -4.27 -18.83 -5.57
N ILE A 40 -4.93 -18.24 -4.58
CA ILE A 40 -4.49 -18.30 -3.17
C ILE A 40 -4.57 -19.73 -2.67
N ALA A 41 -3.43 -20.29 -2.27
CA ALA A 41 -3.30 -21.72 -2.01
C ALA A 41 -4.08 -22.22 -0.79
N GLU A 42 -4.29 -21.40 0.22
CA GLU A 42 -4.88 -21.81 1.50
C GLU A 42 -6.08 -20.93 1.88
N LEU A 43 -6.78 -20.42 0.86
CA LEU A 43 -7.95 -19.57 1.11
C LEU A 43 -9.05 -20.37 1.85
N PRO A 44 -9.55 -19.85 2.99
CA PRO A 44 -10.58 -20.53 3.77
C PRO A 44 -11.85 -20.80 2.95
N THR A 45 -12.47 -21.94 3.21
CA THR A 45 -13.69 -22.37 2.51
C THR A 45 -14.81 -21.35 2.67
N GLY A 46 -15.52 -21.06 1.59
CA GLY A 46 -16.63 -20.12 1.57
C GLY A 46 -16.21 -18.66 1.31
N ALA A 47 -14.92 -18.34 1.40
CA ALA A 47 -14.45 -17.01 1.04
C ALA A 47 -14.65 -16.74 -0.45
N ALA A 48 -15.25 -15.59 -0.78
CA ALA A 48 -15.47 -15.15 -2.14
C ALA A 48 -15.23 -13.64 -2.24
N VAL A 49 -14.71 -13.21 -3.38
CA VAL A 49 -14.47 -11.76 -3.62
C VAL A 49 -15.80 -11.06 -3.84
N PRO A 50 -16.20 -10.12 -2.96
CA PRO A 50 -17.40 -9.30 -3.13
C PRO A 50 -17.35 -8.43 -4.39
N ASP A 51 -18.51 -7.85 -4.75
CA ASP A 51 -18.59 -6.97 -5.93
C ASP A 51 -17.91 -5.62 -5.69
N GLU A 52 -17.98 -5.12 -4.46
CA GLU A 52 -17.34 -3.86 -4.06
C GLU A 52 -15.96 -4.13 -3.48
N ILE A 53 -14.94 -3.70 -4.21
CA ILE A 53 -13.53 -3.74 -3.81
C ILE A 53 -13.08 -2.34 -3.42
N ASP A 54 -12.39 -2.22 -2.32
CA ASP A 54 -11.75 -1.00 -1.88
C ASP A 54 -10.42 -0.78 -2.61
N TRP A 55 -10.43 0.12 -3.59
CA TRP A 55 -9.24 0.53 -4.33
C TRP A 55 -8.51 1.65 -3.62
N PHE A 56 -7.17 1.61 -3.62
CA PHE A 56 -6.29 2.63 -3.07
C PHE A 56 -5.70 3.49 -4.19
N PRO A 57 -5.13 4.68 -3.88
CA PRO A 57 -4.50 5.53 -4.86
C PRO A 57 -3.42 4.79 -5.65
N GLU A 58 -3.43 4.97 -6.97
CA GLU A 58 -2.45 4.35 -7.84
C GLU A 58 -1.07 4.98 -7.73
N ARG A 59 -0.03 4.20 -7.97
CA ARG A 59 1.37 4.65 -8.01
C ARG A 59 2.07 4.09 -9.24
N ALA A 60 2.93 4.91 -9.85
CA ALA A 60 3.73 4.51 -10.99
C ALA A 60 5.16 4.16 -10.57
N TRP A 61 5.60 2.95 -10.94
CA TRP A 61 6.99 2.52 -10.77
C TRP A 61 7.37 1.43 -11.77
N GLY A 62 8.64 1.45 -12.22
CA GLY A 62 9.17 0.40 -13.10
C GLY A 62 8.49 0.30 -14.46
N GLY A 63 7.87 1.38 -14.95
CA GLY A 63 7.11 1.39 -16.21
C GLY A 63 5.70 0.80 -16.10
N ARG A 64 5.24 0.48 -14.90
CA ARG A 64 3.89 0.00 -14.59
C ARG A 64 3.18 0.97 -13.65
N VAL A 65 1.88 0.94 -13.67
CA VAL A 65 1.01 1.56 -12.68
C VAL A 65 0.51 0.46 -11.74
N TRP A 66 0.57 0.71 -10.45
CA TRP A 66 0.22 -0.21 -9.38
C TRP A 66 -1.01 0.31 -8.64
N VAL A 67 -2.06 -0.47 -8.57
CA VAL A 67 -3.33 -0.12 -7.94
C VAL A 67 -3.61 -1.13 -6.83
N PRO A 68 -3.32 -0.78 -5.58
CA PRO A 68 -3.61 -1.66 -4.46
C PRO A 68 -5.10 -1.75 -4.18
N CYS A 69 -5.50 -2.83 -3.54
CA CYS A 69 -6.88 -3.04 -3.11
C CYS A 69 -6.98 -3.92 -1.87
N SER A 70 -8.11 -3.83 -1.22
CA SER A 70 -8.53 -4.79 -0.19
C SER A 70 -10.06 -4.96 -0.19
N VAL A 71 -10.53 -6.07 0.38
CA VAL A 71 -11.96 -6.32 0.56
C VAL A 71 -12.19 -7.32 1.68
N LYS A 72 -13.13 -7.02 2.55
CA LYS A 72 -13.57 -7.96 3.60
C LYS A 72 -14.55 -8.97 3.02
N THR A 73 -14.39 -10.22 3.42
CA THR A 73 -15.28 -11.31 3.05
C THR A 73 -15.52 -12.25 4.22
N GLU A 74 -16.61 -12.99 4.15
CA GLU A 74 -16.93 -14.02 5.13
C GLU A 74 -16.46 -15.38 4.62
N SER A 75 -15.99 -16.22 5.54
CA SER A 75 -15.65 -17.61 5.32
C SER A 75 -16.28 -18.51 6.38
N GLU A 76 -16.13 -19.83 6.27
CA GLU A 76 -16.56 -20.75 7.32
C GLU A 76 -15.78 -20.58 8.63
N GLU A 77 -14.59 -19.98 8.57
CA GLU A 77 -13.73 -19.74 9.73
C GLU A 77 -13.91 -18.35 10.35
N GLY A 78 -14.66 -17.45 9.68
CA GLY A 78 -14.94 -16.09 10.13
C GLY A 78 -14.68 -15.05 9.05
N THR A 79 -14.70 -13.78 9.45
CA THR A 79 -14.39 -12.66 8.57
C THR A 79 -12.90 -12.62 8.29
N LEU A 80 -12.53 -12.42 7.02
CA LEU A 80 -11.14 -12.19 6.60
C LEU A 80 -11.06 -11.01 5.62
N GLU A 81 -9.87 -10.49 5.41
CA GLU A 81 -9.58 -9.49 4.41
C GLU A 81 -8.74 -10.11 3.29
N LEU A 82 -9.26 -10.04 2.05
CA LEU A 82 -8.48 -10.28 0.86
C LEU A 82 -7.80 -8.96 0.48
N PHE A 83 -6.51 -8.98 0.24
CA PHE A 83 -5.76 -7.80 -0.13
C PHE A 83 -4.75 -8.10 -1.25
N GLY A 84 -4.27 -7.07 -1.90
CA GLY A 84 -3.29 -7.21 -2.96
C GLY A 84 -3.24 -6.00 -3.87
N HIS A 85 -2.79 -6.22 -5.10
CA HIS A 85 -2.70 -5.16 -6.09
C HIS A 85 -2.91 -5.69 -7.49
N VAL A 86 -3.31 -4.80 -8.38
CA VAL A 86 -3.28 -5.00 -9.83
C VAL A 86 -2.29 -4.02 -10.41
N SER A 87 -1.43 -4.47 -11.33
CA SER A 87 -0.55 -3.60 -12.08
C SER A 87 -0.82 -3.70 -13.57
N TYR A 88 -0.52 -2.64 -14.29
CA TYR A 88 -0.69 -2.57 -15.74
C TYR A 88 0.34 -1.63 -16.38
N VAL A 89 0.58 -1.79 -17.67
CA VAL A 89 1.36 -0.86 -18.46
C VAL A 89 0.42 0.18 -19.06
N LEU A 90 0.72 1.46 -18.83
CA LEU A 90 0.04 2.59 -19.46
C LEU A 90 0.93 3.15 -20.57
N PRO A 91 0.65 2.85 -21.84
CA PRO A 91 1.41 3.41 -22.94
C PRO A 91 1.13 4.91 -23.08
N PRO A 92 2.06 5.71 -23.66
CA PRO A 92 1.86 7.15 -23.89
C PRO A 92 0.61 7.46 -24.75
N GLU A 93 0.28 6.55 -25.66
CA GLU A 93 -0.94 6.58 -26.46
C GLU A 93 -1.57 5.19 -26.47
N GLY A 94 -2.85 5.10 -26.12
CA GLY A 94 -3.59 3.85 -26.11
C GLY A 94 -4.24 3.49 -24.79
N GLU A 95 -4.78 2.30 -24.72
CA GLU A 95 -5.43 1.78 -23.51
C GLU A 95 -4.43 1.02 -22.62
N PRO A 96 -4.71 0.95 -21.30
CA PRO A 96 -3.96 0.11 -20.38
C PRO A 96 -3.91 -1.36 -20.86
N SER A 97 -2.74 -1.96 -20.73
CA SER A 97 -2.46 -3.33 -21.18
C SER A 97 -1.59 -4.08 -20.17
N ASP A 98 -1.33 -5.35 -20.42
CA ASP A 98 -0.44 -6.18 -19.63
C ASP A 98 -0.78 -6.15 -18.13
N PHE A 99 -2.02 -6.56 -17.82
CA PHE A 99 -2.51 -6.61 -16.45
C PHE A 99 -1.93 -7.81 -15.74
N GLU A 100 -1.34 -7.56 -14.57
CA GLU A 100 -0.87 -8.57 -13.64
C GLU A 100 -1.48 -8.28 -12.27
N ALA A 101 -1.82 -9.30 -11.52
CA ALA A 101 -2.38 -9.15 -10.20
C ALA A 101 -1.75 -10.14 -9.22
N LYS A 102 -1.69 -9.72 -7.96
CA LYS A 102 -1.31 -10.55 -6.82
C LYS A 102 -2.33 -10.34 -5.72
N ALA A 103 -2.71 -11.42 -5.05
CA ALA A 103 -3.62 -11.40 -3.91
C ALA A 103 -3.13 -12.32 -2.80
N ASP A 104 -3.49 -11.95 -1.59
CA ASP A 104 -3.29 -12.71 -0.37
C ASP A 104 -4.46 -12.46 0.59
N PHE A 105 -4.48 -13.09 1.75
CA PHE A 105 -5.51 -12.86 2.75
C PHE A 105 -4.93 -12.81 4.16
N THR A 106 -5.71 -12.21 5.07
CA THR A 106 -5.45 -12.22 6.51
C THR A 106 -6.75 -12.37 7.28
N ASP A 107 -6.69 -13.06 8.42
CA ASP A 107 -7.74 -13.12 9.43
C ASP A 107 -7.50 -12.11 10.57
N VAL A 108 -6.38 -11.39 10.55
CA VAL A 108 -6.05 -10.36 11.52
C VAL A 108 -6.58 -9.02 11.03
N LEU A 109 -7.70 -8.59 11.60
CA LEU A 109 -8.40 -7.40 11.13
C LEU A 109 -8.21 -6.20 12.08
N ALA A 110 -8.17 -4.99 11.51
CA ALA A 110 -8.12 -3.76 12.29
C ALA A 110 -9.33 -3.61 13.25
N ALA A 111 -10.48 -4.20 12.92
CA ALA A 111 -11.66 -4.18 13.77
C ALA A 111 -11.45 -4.93 15.10
N ASP A 112 -10.60 -5.94 15.11
CA ASP A 112 -10.29 -6.77 16.28
C ASP A 112 -9.09 -6.23 17.07
N ASN A 113 -8.40 -5.21 16.53
CA ASN A 113 -7.21 -4.62 17.08
C ASN A 113 -7.40 -3.12 17.36
N PRO A 114 -8.12 -2.74 18.42
CA PRO A 114 -8.49 -1.34 18.69
C PRO A 114 -7.30 -0.42 19.01
N ASP A 115 -6.14 -0.98 19.29
CA ASP A 115 -4.91 -0.24 19.54
C ASP A 115 -4.17 0.13 18.26
N TRP A 116 -4.53 -0.46 17.13
CA TRP A 116 -3.96 -0.08 15.84
C TRP A 116 -4.31 1.36 15.48
N ARG A 117 -3.37 2.05 14.92
CA ARG A 117 -3.51 3.45 14.51
C ARG A 117 -3.50 3.61 13.00
N ILE A 118 -2.99 2.62 12.31
CA ILE A 118 -2.92 2.52 10.86
C ILE A 118 -3.26 1.08 10.50
N ASP A 119 -4.11 0.89 9.52
CA ASP A 119 -4.37 -0.39 8.88
C ASP A 119 -3.49 -0.44 7.63
N ILE A 120 -2.53 -1.38 7.57
CA ILE A 120 -1.45 -1.39 6.57
C ILE A 120 -1.35 -2.77 5.93
N ASN A 121 -1.21 -2.76 4.62
CA ASN A 121 -0.78 -3.90 3.82
C ASN A 121 0.46 -3.53 3.01
N ASP A 122 1.29 -4.51 2.68
CA ASP A 122 2.47 -4.31 1.85
C ASP A 122 2.76 -5.48 0.92
N ASP A 123 3.53 -5.24 -0.13
CA ASP A 123 4.07 -6.27 -1.00
C ASP A 123 5.36 -5.80 -1.69
N VAL A 124 6.29 -6.72 -1.90
CA VAL A 124 7.51 -6.45 -2.66
C VAL A 124 7.20 -6.56 -4.15
N ILE A 125 7.15 -5.40 -4.83
CA ILE A 125 6.81 -5.30 -6.25
C ILE A 125 8.01 -5.30 -7.18
N GLY A 126 9.21 -5.28 -6.66
CA GLY A 126 10.42 -5.31 -7.46
C GLY A 126 11.69 -5.19 -6.66
N ARG A 127 12.78 -5.16 -7.42
CA ARG A 127 14.14 -4.99 -6.89
C ARG A 127 14.87 -3.92 -7.69
N TRP A 128 15.68 -3.15 -7.04
CA TRP A 128 16.56 -2.23 -7.70
C TRP A 128 18.03 -2.48 -7.33
N ARG A 129 18.93 -2.05 -8.19
CA ARG A 129 20.37 -2.06 -7.94
C ARG A 129 20.88 -0.65 -8.02
N GLY A 130 21.41 -0.17 -6.91
CA GLY A 130 22.11 1.10 -6.83
C GLY A 130 23.56 1.01 -7.29
N GLU A 131 24.24 2.14 -7.26
CA GLU A 131 25.67 2.23 -7.46
C GLU A 131 26.43 1.41 -6.40
N ASN A 132 27.59 0.91 -6.76
CA ASN A 132 28.44 0.09 -5.89
C ASN A 132 27.87 -1.29 -5.49
N GLY A 133 26.94 -1.84 -6.28
CA GLY A 133 26.42 -3.19 -6.07
C GLY A 133 25.44 -3.33 -4.92
N ARG A 134 24.99 -2.22 -4.32
CA ARG A 134 23.86 -2.25 -3.39
C ARG A 134 22.59 -2.64 -4.13
N ALA A 135 21.82 -3.51 -3.51
CA ALA A 135 20.51 -3.90 -4.02
C ALA A 135 19.50 -3.68 -2.90
N GLY A 136 18.30 -3.29 -3.27
CA GLY A 136 17.19 -3.11 -2.34
C GLY A 136 15.90 -3.64 -2.95
N ALA A 137 14.93 -3.89 -2.09
CA ALA A 137 13.57 -4.15 -2.50
C ALA A 137 12.85 -2.85 -2.85
N VAL A 138 11.80 -2.99 -3.63
CA VAL A 138 10.80 -1.95 -3.87
C VAL A 138 9.51 -2.46 -3.29
N THR A 139 9.08 -1.84 -2.22
CA THR A 139 7.89 -2.26 -1.48
C THR A 139 6.76 -1.30 -1.73
N LEU A 140 5.65 -1.82 -2.22
CA LEU A 140 4.38 -1.12 -2.30
C LEU A 140 3.70 -1.25 -0.94
N VAL A 141 3.30 -0.12 -0.38
CA VAL A 141 2.62 -0.04 0.92
C VAL A 141 1.34 0.74 0.75
N TRP A 142 0.24 0.21 1.27
CA TRP A 142 -1.04 0.92 1.22
C TRP A 142 -1.81 0.70 2.50
N GLY A 143 -2.72 1.62 2.81
CA GLY A 143 -3.46 1.49 4.04
C GLY A 143 -4.44 2.61 4.32
N ARG A 144 -5.03 2.53 5.50
CA ARG A 144 -6.03 3.47 6.00
C ARG A 144 -5.60 4.06 7.34
N PRO A 145 -5.70 5.39 7.52
CA PRO A 145 -5.62 5.97 8.84
C PRO A 145 -6.77 5.51 9.72
N LEU A 146 -6.46 4.96 10.88
CA LEU A 146 -7.44 4.69 11.95
C LEU A 146 -7.51 5.86 12.94
N VAL A 147 -6.71 6.89 12.72
CA VAL A 147 -6.69 8.14 13.49
C VAL A 147 -7.27 9.30 12.69
N ARG A 148 -7.99 10.21 13.37
CA ARG A 148 -8.58 11.36 12.71
C ARG A 148 -7.55 12.44 12.40
N GLY A 149 -7.74 13.11 11.26
CA GLY A 149 -6.96 14.30 10.90
C GLY A 149 -5.65 14.02 10.20
N ALA A 150 -5.39 12.78 9.81
CA ALA A 150 -4.30 12.43 8.93
C ALA A 150 -4.56 13.03 7.53
N VAL A 151 -3.56 13.73 6.99
CA VAL A 151 -3.61 14.33 5.66
C VAL A 151 -2.49 13.85 4.77
N ALA A 152 -1.49 13.18 5.34
CA ALA A 152 -0.40 12.60 4.60
C ALA A 152 0.19 11.40 5.33
N ALA A 153 0.79 10.51 4.54
CA ALA A 153 1.55 9.36 5.00
C ALA A 153 3.00 9.45 4.49
N THR A 154 3.94 8.93 5.27
CA THR A 154 5.34 8.77 4.86
C THR A 154 5.82 7.37 5.14
N ALA A 155 6.66 6.83 4.26
CA ALA A 155 7.49 5.68 4.54
C ALA A 155 8.87 6.15 4.97
N GLU A 156 9.39 5.63 6.08
CA GLU A 156 10.68 5.99 6.63
C GLU A 156 11.54 4.73 6.86
N LEU A 157 12.80 4.81 6.45
CA LEU A 157 13.84 3.82 6.74
C LEU A 157 14.91 4.50 7.58
N GLU A 158 15.28 3.94 8.75
CA GLU A 158 16.29 4.53 9.64
C GLU A 158 16.08 6.04 9.93
N ALA A 159 14.81 6.46 10.01
CA ALA A 159 14.41 7.86 10.18
C ALA A 159 14.65 8.77 8.95
N GLU A 160 14.97 8.21 7.79
CA GLU A 160 14.95 8.93 6.52
C GLU A 160 13.63 8.67 5.78
N THR A 161 12.96 9.74 5.36
CA THR A 161 11.75 9.63 4.54
C THR A 161 12.13 9.18 3.13
N VAL A 162 11.68 8.00 2.74
CA VAL A 162 11.95 7.42 1.41
C VAL A 162 10.81 7.64 0.43
N ASP A 163 9.58 7.80 0.92
CA ASP A 163 8.43 8.22 0.13
C ASP A 163 7.41 8.97 0.98
N GLN A 164 6.60 9.80 0.34
CA GLN A 164 5.51 10.53 0.99
C GLN A 164 4.34 10.72 0.03
N GLU A 165 3.12 10.65 0.56
CA GLU A 165 1.90 10.83 -0.23
C GLU A 165 0.78 11.46 0.59
N VAL A 166 -0.17 12.06 -0.09
CA VAL A 166 -1.37 12.65 0.52
C VAL A 166 -2.37 11.54 0.85
N VAL A 167 -2.98 11.61 2.03
CA VAL A 167 -4.14 10.77 2.34
C VAL A 167 -5.35 11.28 1.57
N SER A 168 -5.85 10.46 0.65
CA SER A 168 -7.03 10.75 -0.18
C SER A 168 -8.15 9.79 0.16
N GLN A 169 -9.34 10.31 0.49
CA GLN A 169 -10.51 9.51 0.86
C GLN A 169 -10.21 8.45 1.93
N ASP A 170 -9.47 8.87 2.97
CA ASP A 170 -9.00 8.01 4.06
C ASP A 170 -8.15 6.81 3.59
N ARG A 171 -7.38 6.98 2.51
CA ARG A 171 -6.49 5.97 1.93
C ARG A 171 -5.16 6.60 1.51
N PHE A 172 -4.11 5.81 1.54
CA PHE A 172 -2.80 6.19 1.01
C PHE A 172 -2.11 5.00 0.34
N THR A 173 -1.18 5.30 -0.54
CA THR A 173 -0.28 4.33 -1.18
C THR A 173 1.11 4.91 -1.27
N LEU A 174 2.11 4.16 -0.84
CA LEU A 174 3.52 4.54 -0.85
C LEU A 174 4.33 3.52 -1.64
N ILE A 175 5.45 3.94 -2.22
CA ILE A 175 6.46 3.05 -2.79
C ILE A 175 7.78 3.33 -2.08
N ALA A 176 8.18 2.42 -1.22
CA ALA A 176 9.45 2.51 -0.51
C ALA A 176 10.57 1.86 -1.34
N LEU A 177 11.58 2.64 -1.66
CA LEU A 177 12.84 2.16 -2.22
C LEU A 177 13.81 1.93 -1.07
N ASP A 178 14.66 0.93 -1.19
CA ASP A 178 15.59 0.48 -0.15
C ASP A 178 14.95 -0.26 1.03
N ALA A 179 13.66 -0.60 0.95
CA ALA A 179 13.10 -1.54 1.89
C ALA A 179 13.88 -2.86 1.82
N LEU A 180 14.34 -3.33 2.95
CA LEU A 180 15.20 -4.52 2.98
C LEU A 180 14.43 -5.77 2.61
N GLU A 181 15.05 -6.63 1.83
CA GLU A 181 14.62 -8.01 1.71
C GLU A 181 15.13 -8.82 2.89
N GLY A 182 14.19 -9.35 3.64
CA GLY A 182 14.45 -10.43 4.57
C GLY A 182 14.93 -10.02 5.96
N TYR A 183 14.64 -10.91 6.85
CA TYR A 183 14.96 -10.90 8.26
C TYR A 183 16.47 -11.00 8.46
N GLY A 184 17.15 -9.91 8.65
CA GLY A 184 18.58 -10.04 8.87
C GLY A 184 19.25 -8.90 9.58
N ASP A 185 18.86 -7.71 9.29
CA ASP A 185 19.43 -6.53 9.93
C ASP A 185 18.29 -5.61 10.38
N GLU A 186 18.47 -4.97 11.51
CA GLU A 186 17.52 -4.21 12.32
C GLU A 186 16.97 -2.93 11.64
N ILE A 187 16.80 -2.92 10.33
CA ILE A 187 16.22 -1.79 9.60
C ILE A 187 14.74 -2.06 9.37
N PHE A 188 13.92 -1.29 10.06
CA PHE A 188 12.47 -1.40 9.97
C PHE A 188 11.94 -0.26 9.11
N MET A 189 11.00 -0.59 8.22
CA MET A 189 10.22 0.44 7.57
C MET A 189 9.10 0.86 8.50
N GLU A 190 9.04 2.15 8.79
CA GLU A 190 7.96 2.77 9.54
C GLU A 190 7.04 3.53 8.59
N VAL A 191 5.74 3.36 8.76
CA VAL A 191 4.74 4.22 8.14
C VAL A 191 4.28 5.23 9.16
N LYS A 192 4.32 6.51 8.81
CA LYS A 192 3.90 7.60 9.68
C LYS A 192 2.78 8.41 9.07
N LEU A 193 1.81 8.77 9.91
CA LEU A 193 0.70 9.66 9.54
C LEU A 193 0.89 11.05 10.13
N TRP A 194 0.58 12.05 9.33
CA TRP A 194 0.80 13.44 9.65
C TRP A 194 -0.46 14.27 9.55
N SER A 195 -0.62 15.21 10.49
CA SER A 195 -1.68 16.22 10.45
C SER A 195 -1.32 17.36 9.51
N ARG A 196 -2.30 18.21 9.18
CA ARG A 196 -2.13 19.46 8.41
C ARG A 196 -1.09 20.43 9.00
N ARG A 197 -0.76 20.27 10.27
CA ARG A 197 0.27 21.07 10.97
C ARG A 197 1.61 20.36 11.05
N ALA A 198 1.81 19.30 10.25
CA ALA A 198 2.99 18.45 10.28
C ALA A 198 3.27 17.85 11.68
N GLN A 199 2.22 17.54 12.43
CA GLN A 199 2.33 16.83 13.69
C GLN A 199 2.17 15.34 13.43
N LEU A 200 3.04 14.52 13.98
CA LEU A 200 2.94 13.07 13.95
C LEU A 200 1.68 12.63 14.71
N LEU A 201 0.82 11.87 14.04
CA LEU A 201 -0.42 11.32 14.60
C LEU A 201 -0.29 9.84 14.95
N ALA A 202 0.42 9.10 14.13
CA ALA A 202 0.65 7.67 14.31
C ALA A 202 1.95 7.24 13.65
N SER A 203 2.53 6.16 14.13
CA SER A 203 3.66 5.45 13.53
C SER A 203 3.46 3.96 13.76
N GLU A 204 3.58 3.17 12.70
CA GLU A 204 3.53 1.71 12.72
C GLU A 204 4.73 1.16 11.97
N SER A 205 5.27 0.05 12.46
CA SER A 205 6.34 -0.68 11.79
C SER A 205 5.76 -1.83 10.98
N LEU A 206 6.25 -2.01 9.76
CA LEU A 206 5.82 -3.13 8.91
C LEU A 206 6.43 -4.47 9.35
N TYR A 207 7.53 -4.42 10.11
CA TYR A 207 8.23 -5.60 10.58
C TYR A 207 8.39 -5.51 12.10
N THR A 208 7.69 -6.34 12.82
CA THR A 208 7.80 -6.53 14.28
C THR A 208 8.36 -7.90 14.62
#